data_73e9b6ab664e544ef3304c2336cf764f
#
_entry.id   73e9b6ab664e544ef3304c2336cf764f
#
_cell.length_a   1.000
_cell.length_b   1.000
_cell.length_c   1.000
_cell.angle_alpha   90.00
_cell.angle_beta   90.00
_cell.angle_gamma   90.00
#
_symmetry.space_group_name_H-M   'P 1'
#
loop_
_entity.id
_entity.type
_entity.pdbx_description
1 polymer ?
#
loop_
_entity_poly.entity_id
_entity_poly.type
_entity_poly.pdbx_seq_one_letter_code
_entity_poly.pdbx_strand_id
1 'polypeptide(L)'
;MKNLKRLLAVLGILLLAGMYVLSLVFALTDHSQAGNMLMASLFATVIIPILLYAFLLVYKWTHPKDDIIARIAPETDKIDTLIFDLGKVLVRYDFWKLLADLKYDEKTAQAVAEAMFLSPQWTEGDRGVKTEEEILQSFIENNPDYEQEIRQTFQEMGKTISLYSYTKDWIKYFKKRGYKLYILSNFSKPLYDR
;
A
#
# COMPACT_ATOMS: atom_id res chain seq x y z
N MET A 1 25.00 -9.60 -4.85
CA MET A 1 24.03 -9.75 -3.74
C MET A 1 23.49 -11.19 -3.58
N LYS A 2 23.20 -11.96 -4.63
CA LYS A 2 22.76 -13.39 -4.49
C LYS A 2 23.79 -14.26 -3.78
N ASN A 3 25.08 -14.08 -4.05
CA ASN A 3 26.16 -14.87 -3.45
C ASN A 3 26.36 -14.55 -1.96
N LEU A 4 26.17 -13.29 -1.54
CA LEU A 4 26.25 -12.90 -0.12
C LEU A 4 25.12 -13.52 0.70
N LYS A 5 23.87 -13.52 0.18
CA LYS A 5 22.75 -14.17 0.85
C LYS A 5 22.94 -15.69 1.00
N ARG A 6 23.49 -16.35 -0.04
CA ARG A 6 23.84 -17.78 0.02
C ARG A 6 24.97 -18.05 1.01
N LEU A 7 26.00 -17.19 1.03
CA LEU A 7 27.11 -17.31 1.97
C LEU A 7 26.62 -17.19 3.41
N LEU A 8 25.78 -16.18 3.70
CA LEU A 8 25.18 -16.00 5.04
C LEU A 8 24.29 -17.16 5.46
N ALA A 9 23.51 -17.72 4.53
CA ALA A 9 22.67 -18.89 4.81
C ALA A 9 23.53 -20.13 5.13
N VAL A 10 24.58 -20.39 4.36
CA VAL A 10 25.52 -21.49 4.61
C VAL A 10 26.23 -21.31 5.94
N LEU A 11 26.69 -20.08 6.24
CA LEU A 11 27.33 -19.77 7.53
C LEU A 11 26.38 -20.01 8.71
N GLY A 12 25.09 -19.63 8.58
CA GLY A 12 24.06 -19.89 9.58
C GLY A 12 23.81 -21.39 9.81
N ILE A 13 23.76 -22.18 8.73
CA ILE A 13 23.61 -23.64 8.83
C ILE A 13 24.82 -24.27 9.51
N LEU A 14 26.04 -23.88 9.15
CA LEU A 14 27.27 -24.37 9.77
C LEU A 14 27.36 -24.01 11.24
N LEU A 15 26.94 -22.81 11.61
CA LEU A 15 26.90 -22.36 13.01
C LEU A 15 25.89 -23.18 13.82
N LEU A 16 24.66 -23.40 13.32
CA LEU A 16 23.68 -24.26 13.96
C LEU A 16 24.16 -25.71 14.11
N ALA A 17 24.73 -26.30 13.04
CA ALA A 17 25.26 -27.64 13.08
C ALA A 17 26.42 -27.77 14.10
N GLY A 18 27.30 -26.73 14.14
CA GLY A 18 28.41 -26.67 15.12
C GLY A 18 27.90 -26.63 16.58
N MET A 19 26.82 -25.87 16.82
CA MET A 19 26.18 -25.80 18.14
C MET A 19 25.57 -27.14 18.56
N TYR A 20 24.97 -27.90 17.66
CA TYR A 20 24.47 -29.27 17.96
C TYR A 20 25.61 -30.24 18.29
N VAL A 21 26.72 -30.17 17.54
CA VAL A 21 27.90 -30.99 17.82
C VAL A 21 28.50 -30.63 19.17
N LEU A 22 28.64 -29.35 19.50
CA LEU A 22 29.07 -28.87 20.81
C LEU A 22 28.16 -29.33 21.94
N SER A 23 26.84 -29.28 21.76
CA SER A 23 25.86 -29.77 22.74
C SER A 23 26.05 -31.28 23.01
N LEU A 24 26.30 -32.03 21.94
CA LEU A 24 26.54 -33.50 22.06
C LEU A 24 27.85 -33.77 22.78
N VAL A 25 28.93 -33.04 22.47
CA VAL A 25 30.22 -33.17 23.15
C VAL A 25 30.10 -32.86 24.65
N PHE A 26 29.40 -31.79 25.01
CA PHE A 26 29.13 -31.42 26.41
C PHE A 26 28.27 -32.47 27.13
N ALA A 27 27.28 -33.05 26.45
CA ALA A 27 26.46 -34.11 27.02
C ALA A 27 27.26 -35.40 27.34
N LEU A 28 28.34 -35.66 26.59
CA LEU A 28 29.19 -36.85 26.75
C LEU A 28 30.41 -36.61 27.66
N THR A 29 30.66 -35.36 28.05
CA THR A 29 31.83 -34.99 28.87
C THR A 29 31.41 -34.93 30.35
N ASP A 30 32.07 -35.69 31.18
CA ASP A 30 31.79 -35.80 32.62
C ASP A 30 32.42 -34.61 33.39
N HIS A 31 31.96 -33.38 33.10
CA HIS A 31 32.48 -32.17 33.72
C HIS A 31 31.42 -31.54 34.63
N SER A 32 31.81 -30.99 35.76
CA SER A 32 30.88 -30.41 36.78
C SER A 32 29.99 -29.25 36.21
N GLN A 33 30.35 -28.68 35.06
CA GLN A 33 29.59 -27.61 34.38
C GLN A 33 28.91 -28.09 33.08
N ALA A 34 29.01 -29.36 32.71
CA ALA A 34 28.48 -29.88 31.44
C ALA A 34 26.97 -29.62 31.30
N GLY A 35 26.19 -29.73 32.37
CA GLY A 35 24.76 -29.49 32.40
C GLY A 35 24.39 -28.03 32.07
N ASN A 36 25.14 -27.07 32.61
CA ASN A 36 24.90 -25.63 32.33
C ASN A 36 25.28 -25.28 30.90
N MET A 37 26.35 -25.81 30.35
CA MET A 37 26.78 -25.60 28.97
C MET A 37 25.83 -26.26 27.97
N LEU A 38 25.31 -27.46 28.27
CA LEU A 38 24.28 -28.12 27.47
C LEU A 38 22.99 -27.27 27.41
N MET A 39 22.52 -26.82 28.58
CA MET A 39 21.35 -25.92 28.64
C MET A 39 21.57 -24.66 27.85
N ALA A 40 22.71 -23.97 28.01
CA ALA A 40 23.02 -22.76 27.26
C ALA A 40 23.02 -22.98 25.73
N SER A 41 23.59 -24.10 25.26
CA SER A 41 23.62 -24.44 23.84
C SER A 41 22.21 -24.78 23.29
N LEU A 42 21.38 -25.45 24.05
CA LEU A 42 19.99 -25.73 23.68
C LEU A 42 19.16 -24.43 23.61
N PHE A 43 19.30 -23.52 24.59
CA PHE A 43 18.64 -22.22 24.55
C PHE A 43 19.10 -21.39 23.35
N ALA A 44 20.38 -21.38 23.05
CA ALA A 44 20.94 -20.63 21.93
C ALA A 44 20.43 -21.14 20.58
N THR A 45 20.25 -22.48 20.40
CA THR A 45 19.71 -23.07 19.16
C THR A 45 18.26 -22.64 18.86
N VAL A 46 17.49 -22.31 19.89
CA VAL A 46 16.11 -21.83 19.75
C VAL A 46 16.07 -20.29 19.63
N ILE A 47 16.78 -19.60 20.51
CA ILE A 47 16.69 -18.13 20.62
C ILE A 47 17.34 -17.43 19.41
N ILE A 48 18.50 -17.92 18.94
CA ILE A 48 19.21 -17.28 17.82
C ILE A 48 18.38 -17.26 16.53
N PRO A 49 17.75 -18.36 16.05
CA PRO A 49 16.88 -18.33 14.88
C PRO A 49 15.68 -17.41 15.07
N ILE A 50 15.07 -17.36 16.26
CA ILE A 50 13.93 -16.49 16.56
C ILE A 50 14.34 -15.02 16.46
N LEU A 51 15.48 -14.63 17.05
CA LEU A 51 16.00 -13.27 16.98
C LEU A 51 16.37 -12.88 15.56
N LEU A 52 17.00 -13.77 14.80
CA LEU A 52 17.31 -13.54 13.38
C LEU A 52 16.05 -13.36 12.55
N TYR A 53 15.03 -14.18 12.78
CA TYR A 53 13.75 -14.05 12.09
C TYR A 53 13.06 -12.72 12.44
N ALA A 54 12.99 -12.38 13.72
CA ALA A 54 12.45 -11.11 14.19
C ALA A 54 13.20 -9.92 13.59
N PHE A 55 14.54 -9.97 13.57
CA PHE A 55 15.36 -8.93 12.94
C PHE A 55 15.08 -8.80 11.44
N LEU A 56 14.99 -9.91 10.70
CA LEU A 56 14.66 -9.90 9.29
C LEU A 56 13.26 -9.35 9.02
N LEU A 57 12.31 -9.62 9.92
CA LEU A 57 10.93 -9.15 9.83
C LEU A 57 10.87 -7.64 10.05
N VAL A 58 11.55 -7.13 11.06
CA VAL A 58 11.69 -5.68 11.33
C VAL A 58 12.44 -5.00 10.19
N TYR A 59 13.55 -5.59 9.71
CA TYR A 59 14.30 -5.06 8.58
C TYR A 59 13.44 -4.97 7.32
N LYS A 60 12.65 -6.00 7.02
CA LYS A 60 11.70 -5.99 5.90
C LYS A 60 10.60 -4.93 6.07
N TRP A 61 10.16 -4.69 7.30
CA TRP A 61 9.13 -3.70 7.61
C TRP A 61 9.68 -2.27 7.51
N THR A 62 10.92 -2.05 7.94
CA THR A 62 11.59 -0.74 7.87
C THR A 62 12.14 -0.41 6.47
N HIS A 63 12.38 -1.43 5.60
CA HIS A 63 12.91 -1.28 4.24
C HIS A 63 12.01 -1.92 3.16
N PRO A 64 10.70 -1.58 3.10
CA PRO A 64 9.78 -2.20 2.14
C PRO A 64 10.08 -1.85 0.67
N LYS A 65 10.91 -0.82 0.44
CA LYS A 65 11.16 -0.28 -0.92
C LYS A 65 12.17 -1.07 -1.75
N ASP A 66 13.06 -1.82 -1.12
CA ASP A 66 14.16 -2.47 -1.84
C ASP A 66 13.77 -3.80 -2.51
N ASP A 67 12.80 -4.53 -1.95
CA ASP A 67 12.42 -5.85 -2.47
C ASP A 67 11.54 -5.80 -3.72
N ILE A 68 10.65 -4.82 -3.84
CA ILE A 68 9.78 -4.65 -5.02
C ILE A 68 10.61 -4.15 -6.20
N ILE A 69 11.51 -3.19 -5.96
CA ILE A 69 12.39 -2.64 -7.00
C ILE A 69 13.41 -3.67 -7.47
N ALA A 70 13.96 -4.48 -6.56
CA ALA A 70 14.91 -5.54 -6.91
C ALA A 70 14.30 -6.69 -7.73
N ARG A 71 12.98 -6.94 -7.62
CA ARG A 71 12.27 -7.94 -8.43
C ARG A 71 11.94 -7.43 -9.83
N ILE A 72 11.78 -6.13 -10.00
CA ILE A 72 11.49 -5.49 -11.29
C ILE A 72 12.78 -5.10 -12.01
N ALA A 73 13.90 -4.93 -11.29
CA ALA A 73 15.18 -4.44 -11.80
C ALA A 73 15.81 -5.21 -13.00
N PRO A 74 15.64 -6.54 -13.16
CA PRO A 74 16.29 -7.23 -14.30
C PRO A 74 15.75 -6.82 -15.69
N GLU A 75 14.52 -6.31 -15.76
CA GLU A 75 13.90 -5.86 -17.03
C GLU A 75 13.82 -4.32 -17.16
N THR A 76 14.16 -3.57 -16.10
CA THR A 76 14.01 -2.11 -16.08
C THR A 76 15.06 -1.36 -16.90
N ASP A 77 16.13 -1.99 -17.32
CA ASP A 77 17.13 -1.33 -18.20
C ASP A 77 16.56 -0.89 -19.57
N LYS A 78 15.33 -1.34 -19.88
CA LYS A 78 14.59 -0.96 -21.09
C LYS A 78 13.39 -0.04 -20.84
N ILE A 79 13.00 0.16 -19.57
CA ILE A 79 11.85 0.98 -19.22
C ILE A 79 12.33 2.40 -18.92
N ASP A 80 11.92 3.36 -19.75
CA ASP A 80 12.19 4.78 -19.56
C ASP A 80 10.94 5.59 -19.21
N THR A 81 9.79 4.95 -19.24
CA THR A 81 8.48 5.59 -19.12
C THR A 81 7.61 4.84 -18.12
N LEU A 82 6.95 5.59 -17.24
CA LEU A 82 5.97 5.09 -16.28
C LEU A 82 4.63 5.79 -16.51
N ILE A 83 3.58 5.01 -16.56
CA ILE A 83 2.21 5.50 -16.70
C ILE A 83 1.47 5.14 -15.41
N PHE A 84 0.90 6.14 -14.75
CA PHE A 84 0.15 5.97 -13.51
C PHE A 84 -1.35 6.15 -13.76
N ASP A 85 -2.15 5.33 -13.12
CA ASP A 85 -3.54 5.70 -12.86
C ASP A 85 -3.62 6.72 -11.72
N LEU A 86 -4.69 7.52 -11.70
CA LEU A 86 -4.96 8.49 -10.62
C LEU A 86 -5.69 7.83 -9.46
N GLY A 87 -6.87 7.30 -9.74
CA GLY A 87 -7.80 6.81 -8.74
C GLY A 87 -7.24 5.64 -7.93
N LYS A 88 -7.19 5.76 -6.60
CA LYS A 88 -6.66 4.75 -5.66
C LYS A 88 -5.19 4.36 -5.86
N VAL A 89 -4.48 5.06 -6.78
CA VAL A 89 -3.04 4.90 -7.01
C VAL A 89 -2.28 6.13 -6.55
N LEU A 90 -2.56 7.30 -7.11
CA LEU A 90 -1.93 8.56 -6.74
C LEU A 90 -2.81 9.41 -5.83
N VAL A 91 -4.13 9.25 -5.94
CA VAL A 91 -5.11 9.98 -5.14
C VAL A 91 -6.06 9.03 -4.42
N ARG A 92 -6.41 9.42 -3.20
CA ARG A 92 -7.50 8.82 -2.45
C ARG A 92 -8.80 9.47 -2.92
N TYR A 93 -9.82 8.66 -3.01
CA TYR A 93 -11.19 9.09 -3.26
C TYR A 93 -12.05 8.71 -2.04
N ASP A 94 -12.66 9.70 -1.40
CA ASP A 94 -13.41 9.53 -0.15
C ASP A 94 -14.62 10.48 -0.13
N PHE A 95 -15.74 10.02 -0.66
CA PHE A 95 -16.97 10.79 -0.68
C PHE A 95 -17.65 10.82 0.69
N TRP A 96 -17.47 9.81 1.55
CA TRP A 96 -18.01 9.84 2.90
C TRP A 96 -17.43 10.98 3.72
N LYS A 97 -16.13 11.23 3.53
CA LYS A 97 -15.48 12.39 4.15
C LYS A 97 -16.10 13.70 3.69
N LEU A 98 -16.38 13.84 2.39
CA LEU A 98 -17.06 15.05 1.87
C LEU A 98 -18.41 15.24 2.50
N LEU A 99 -19.26 14.18 2.57
CA LEU A 99 -20.60 14.27 3.16
C LEU A 99 -20.55 14.64 4.65
N ALA A 100 -19.56 14.12 5.38
CA ALA A 100 -19.30 14.50 6.76
C ALA A 100 -18.85 15.98 6.90
N ASP A 101 -17.97 16.44 6.01
CA ASP A 101 -17.48 17.84 5.97
C ASP A 101 -18.64 18.82 5.67
N LEU A 102 -19.63 18.41 4.86
CA LEU A 102 -20.88 19.15 4.60
C LEU A 102 -21.87 19.11 5.78
N LYS A 103 -21.56 18.35 6.83
CA LYS A 103 -22.35 18.23 8.06
C LYS A 103 -23.77 17.70 7.84
N TYR A 104 -23.95 16.83 6.87
CA TYR A 104 -25.20 16.12 6.70
C TYR A 104 -25.41 15.11 7.83
N ASP A 105 -26.68 14.97 8.27
CA ASP A 105 -27.04 13.87 9.16
C ASP A 105 -26.92 12.52 8.41
N GLU A 106 -26.94 11.43 9.16
CA GLU A 106 -26.72 10.09 8.62
C GLU A 106 -27.73 9.75 7.50
N LYS A 107 -29.00 10.13 7.68
CA LYS A 107 -30.07 9.86 6.70
C LYS A 107 -29.82 10.64 5.40
N THR A 108 -29.53 11.91 5.51
CA THR A 108 -29.24 12.79 4.36
C THR A 108 -27.95 12.32 3.63
N ALA A 109 -26.89 12.02 4.39
CA ALA A 109 -25.65 11.53 3.82
C ALA A 109 -25.84 10.21 3.05
N GLN A 110 -26.62 9.28 3.60
CA GLN A 110 -26.93 8.02 2.92
C GLN A 110 -27.73 8.24 1.65
N ALA A 111 -28.79 9.08 1.71
CA ALA A 111 -29.64 9.39 0.56
C ALA A 111 -28.85 10.03 -0.59
N VAL A 112 -27.96 10.99 -0.28
CA VAL A 112 -27.09 11.65 -1.27
C VAL A 112 -26.05 10.65 -1.82
N ALA A 113 -25.46 9.82 -0.96
CA ALA A 113 -24.51 8.81 -1.41
C ALA A 113 -25.14 7.82 -2.40
N GLU A 114 -26.34 7.34 -2.13
CA GLU A 114 -27.09 6.42 -3.00
C GLU A 114 -27.49 7.09 -4.32
N ALA A 115 -27.94 8.34 -4.27
CA ALA A 115 -28.34 9.09 -5.44
C ALA A 115 -27.17 9.40 -6.39
N MET A 116 -25.95 9.62 -5.85
CA MET A 116 -24.77 10.05 -6.60
C MET A 116 -23.73 8.93 -6.71
N PHE A 117 -22.93 8.74 -5.68
CA PHE A 117 -21.68 7.98 -5.70
C PHE A 117 -21.85 6.47 -5.81
N LEU A 118 -22.96 5.93 -5.31
CA LEU A 118 -23.31 4.52 -5.35
C LEU A 118 -24.28 4.18 -6.50
N SER A 119 -24.69 5.19 -7.27
CA SER A 119 -25.62 5.01 -8.38
C SER A 119 -24.91 4.51 -9.65
N PRO A 120 -25.63 3.81 -10.56
CA PRO A 120 -25.09 3.45 -11.87
C PRO A 120 -24.64 4.66 -12.69
N GLN A 121 -25.29 5.80 -12.53
CA GLN A 121 -25.00 7.05 -13.24
C GLN A 121 -23.61 7.62 -12.91
N TRP A 122 -23.06 7.28 -11.74
CA TRP A 122 -21.69 7.60 -11.41
C TRP A 122 -20.69 7.03 -12.42
N THR A 123 -20.85 5.74 -12.73
CA THR A 123 -19.99 5.06 -13.72
C THR A 123 -20.19 5.60 -15.15
N GLU A 124 -21.38 6.10 -15.47
CA GLU A 124 -21.63 6.75 -16.76
C GLU A 124 -20.88 8.06 -16.89
N GLY A 125 -20.72 8.83 -15.80
CA GLY A 125 -19.91 10.03 -15.74
C GLY A 125 -18.46 9.79 -16.14
N ASP A 126 -17.89 8.65 -15.73
CA ASP A 126 -16.50 8.26 -16.07
C ASP A 126 -16.31 7.97 -17.57
N ARG A 127 -17.37 7.68 -18.30
CA ARG A 127 -17.32 7.45 -19.77
C ARG A 127 -17.20 8.75 -20.57
N GLY A 128 -17.47 9.90 -19.96
CA GLY A 128 -17.33 11.22 -20.58
C GLY A 128 -18.31 11.50 -21.74
N VAL A 129 -19.41 10.75 -21.82
CA VAL A 129 -20.42 10.90 -22.90
C VAL A 129 -21.53 11.91 -22.55
N LYS A 130 -21.69 12.21 -21.26
CA LYS A 130 -22.68 13.15 -20.74
C LYS A 130 -22.01 14.47 -20.32
N THR A 131 -22.74 15.56 -20.46
CA THR A 131 -22.33 16.85 -19.88
C THR A 131 -22.47 16.84 -18.36
N GLU A 132 -21.82 17.79 -17.67
CA GLU A 132 -21.97 17.97 -16.21
C GLU A 132 -23.43 18.13 -15.79
N GLU A 133 -24.20 18.94 -16.55
CA GLU A 133 -25.60 19.19 -16.22
C GLU A 133 -26.44 17.91 -16.40
N GLU A 134 -26.21 17.15 -17.45
CA GLU A 134 -26.91 15.87 -17.67
C GLU A 134 -26.60 14.85 -16.58
N ILE A 135 -25.34 14.81 -16.08
CA ILE A 135 -24.95 13.95 -14.97
C ILE A 135 -25.62 14.43 -13.68
N LEU A 136 -25.54 15.73 -13.37
CA LEU A 136 -26.19 16.31 -12.20
C LEU A 136 -27.68 16.05 -12.20
N GLN A 137 -28.34 16.27 -13.34
CA GLN A 137 -29.77 16.03 -13.48
C GLN A 137 -30.12 14.55 -13.23
N SER A 138 -29.30 13.62 -13.73
CA SER A 138 -29.52 12.19 -13.49
C SER A 138 -29.37 11.79 -12.01
N PHE A 139 -28.51 12.48 -11.25
CA PHE A 139 -28.42 12.28 -9.80
C PHE A 139 -29.64 12.82 -9.06
N ILE A 140 -30.17 13.98 -9.48
CA ILE A 140 -31.40 14.55 -8.90
C ILE A 140 -32.58 13.64 -9.17
N GLU A 141 -32.69 13.08 -10.39
CA GLU A 141 -33.75 12.13 -10.74
C GLU A 141 -33.74 10.86 -9.88
N ASN A 142 -32.56 10.44 -9.40
CA ASN A 142 -32.46 9.31 -8.49
C ASN A 142 -33.09 9.58 -7.11
N ASN A 143 -33.07 10.85 -6.64
CA ASN A 143 -33.70 11.24 -5.37
C ASN A 143 -34.04 12.73 -5.36
N PRO A 144 -35.20 13.12 -5.92
CA PRO A 144 -35.60 14.54 -6.04
C PRO A 144 -35.81 15.24 -4.70
N ASP A 145 -36.11 14.50 -3.64
CA ASP A 145 -36.35 15.06 -2.30
C ASP A 145 -35.08 15.68 -1.69
N TYR A 146 -33.91 15.33 -2.21
CA TYR A 146 -32.60 15.83 -1.77
C TYR A 146 -31.88 16.65 -2.85
N GLU A 147 -32.64 17.31 -3.74
CA GLU A 147 -32.03 18.07 -4.85
C GLU A 147 -31.01 19.10 -4.38
N GLN A 148 -31.29 19.84 -3.31
CA GLN A 148 -30.38 20.89 -2.81
C GLN A 148 -29.06 20.30 -2.32
N GLU A 149 -29.11 19.23 -1.57
CA GLU A 149 -27.94 18.53 -1.04
C GLU A 149 -27.14 17.87 -2.16
N ILE A 150 -27.80 17.30 -3.16
CA ILE A 150 -27.16 16.73 -4.36
C ILE A 150 -26.43 17.83 -5.12
N ARG A 151 -27.05 18.97 -5.38
CA ARG A 151 -26.42 20.11 -6.06
C ARG A 151 -25.22 20.63 -5.28
N GLN A 152 -25.36 20.80 -3.97
CA GLN A 152 -24.27 21.24 -3.09
C GLN A 152 -23.11 20.23 -3.10
N THR A 153 -23.40 18.95 -2.95
CA THR A 153 -22.38 17.88 -2.99
C THR A 153 -21.69 17.82 -4.34
N PHE A 154 -22.42 17.99 -5.43
CA PHE A 154 -21.87 18.02 -6.78
C PHE A 154 -20.89 19.20 -6.97
N GLN A 155 -21.23 20.38 -6.47
CA GLN A 155 -20.33 21.55 -6.52
C GLN A 155 -19.02 21.32 -5.76
N GLU A 156 -19.08 20.58 -4.66
CA GLU A 156 -17.95 20.34 -3.76
C GLU A 156 -17.19 19.02 -4.07
N MET A 157 -17.56 18.36 -5.16
CA MET A 157 -17.04 17.02 -5.53
C MET A 157 -15.52 16.94 -5.59
N GLY A 158 -14.84 18.03 -5.97
CA GLY A 158 -13.38 18.09 -5.98
C GLY A 158 -12.75 17.79 -4.61
N LYS A 159 -13.48 18.03 -3.52
CA LYS A 159 -13.00 17.74 -2.15
C LYS A 159 -13.01 16.26 -1.78
N THR A 160 -13.62 15.38 -2.61
CA THR A 160 -13.53 13.93 -2.42
C THR A 160 -12.13 13.39 -2.64
N ILE A 161 -11.25 14.20 -3.26
CA ILE A 161 -9.95 13.77 -3.73
C ILE A 161 -8.86 14.33 -2.84
N SER A 162 -7.92 13.47 -2.45
CA SER A 162 -6.71 13.88 -1.74
C SER A 162 -5.51 13.03 -2.16
N LEU A 163 -4.31 13.63 -2.14
CA LEU A 163 -3.10 12.88 -2.41
C LEU A 163 -2.82 11.87 -1.30
N TYR A 164 -2.35 10.66 -1.66
CA TYR A 164 -1.72 9.80 -0.67
C TYR A 164 -0.42 10.42 -0.17
N SER A 165 -0.05 10.10 1.06
CA SER A 165 1.18 10.62 1.68
C SER A 165 2.45 10.30 0.89
N TYR A 166 2.47 9.16 0.19
CA TYR A 166 3.59 8.71 -0.63
C TYR A 166 3.65 9.31 -2.03
N THR A 167 2.55 9.89 -2.55
CA THR A 167 2.44 10.30 -3.96
C THR A 167 3.54 11.29 -4.35
N LYS A 168 3.74 12.35 -3.56
CA LYS A 168 4.76 13.37 -3.86
C LYS A 168 6.17 12.79 -3.87
N ASP A 169 6.45 11.87 -2.94
CA ASP A 169 7.77 11.22 -2.84
C ASP A 169 8.01 10.27 -4.00
N TRP A 170 6.98 9.52 -4.43
CA TRP A 170 7.05 8.66 -5.60
C TRP A 170 7.37 9.44 -6.87
N ILE A 171 6.63 10.50 -7.13
CA ILE A 171 6.85 11.34 -8.32
C ILE A 171 8.27 11.92 -8.31
N LYS A 172 8.74 12.44 -7.17
CA LYS A 172 10.11 12.94 -7.02
C LYS A 172 11.16 11.86 -7.25
N TYR A 173 10.94 10.69 -6.70
CA TYR A 173 11.84 9.54 -6.81
C TYR A 173 12.03 9.11 -8.26
N PHE A 174 10.94 8.92 -9.01
CA PHE A 174 11.02 8.50 -10.40
C PHE A 174 11.55 9.59 -11.33
N LYS A 175 11.14 10.86 -11.13
CA LYS A 175 11.71 12.00 -11.87
C LYS A 175 13.23 12.11 -11.66
N LYS A 176 13.71 11.96 -10.43
CA LYS A 176 15.16 12.01 -10.13
C LYS A 176 15.95 10.91 -10.84
N ARG A 177 15.31 9.78 -11.16
CA ARG A 177 15.91 8.68 -11.91
C ARG A 177 15.79 8.80 -13.44
N GLY A 178 15.22 9.90 -13.93
CA GLY A 178 15.12 10.16 -15.36
C GLY A 178 13.93 9.50 -16.07
N TYR A 179 12.99 8.90 -15.31
CA TYR A 179 11.78 8.33 -15.91
C TYR A 179 10.86 9.42 -16.47
N LYS A 180 10.31 9.18 -17.64
CA LYS A 180 9.17 9.95 -18.17
C LYS A 180 7.91 9.49 -17.45
N LEU A 181 7.14 10.43 -16.90
CA LEU A 181 5.96 10.12 -16.12
C LEU A 181 4.73 10.63 -16.84
N TYR A 182 3.76 9.75 -17.04
CA TYR A 182 2.46 10.05 -17.62
C TYR A 182 1.35 9.59 -16.69
N ILE A 183 0.19 10.19 -16.88
CA ILE A 183 -1.06 9.79 -16.21
C ILE A 183 -1.98 9.25 -17.31
N LEU A 184 -2.56 8.10 -17.06
CA LEU A 184 -3.64 7.53 -17.86
C LEU A 184 -4.75 7.12 -16.88
N SER A 185 -5.87 7.84 -16.93
CA SER A 185 -6.98 7.63 -16.02
C SER A 185 -8.29 7.92 -16.74
N ASN A 186 -9.31 7.17 -16.39
CA ASN A 186 -10.71 7.41 -16.79
C ASN A 186 -11.41 8.39 -15.82
N PHE A 187 -10.64 9.24 -15.17
CA PHE A 187 -11.13 10.24 -14.23
C PHE A 187 -12.09 11.21 -14.92
N SER A 188 -13.28 11.42 -14.36
CA SER A 188 -14.28 12.27 -14.99
C SER A 188 -13.81 13.72 -15.11
N LYS A 189 -14.08 14.35 -16.26
CA LYS A 189 -13.70 15.72 -16.53
C LYS A 189 -14.18 16.71 -15.45
N PRO A 190 -15.42 16.62 -14.94
CA PRO A 190 -15.91 17.48 -13.86
C PRO A 190 -15.07 17.44 -12.58
N LEU A 191 -14.46 16.29 -12.27
CA LEU A 191 -13.59 16.15 -11.11
C LEU A 191 -12.19 16.69 -11.36
N TYR A 192 -11.77 16.74 -12.63
CA TYR A 192 -10.44 17.22 -13.02
C TYR A 192 -10.38 18.75 -13.07
N ASP A 193 -11.46 19.41 -13.52
CA ASP A 193 -11.52 20.86 -13.73
C ASP A 193 -11.81 21.66 -12.43
N ARG A 194 -11.99 20.98 -11.27
CA ARG A 194 -12.25 21.56 -9.95
C ARG A 194 -11.08 21.37 -8.99
#